data_55947a3b31378a11fb2803e5be9f308e
#
_entry.id   55947a3b31378a11fb2803e5be9f308e
#
_cell.length_a   1.000
_cell.length_b   1.000
_cell.length_c   1.000
_cell.angle_alpha   90.00
_cell.angle_beta   90.00
_cell.angle_gamma   90.00
#
_symmetry.space_group_name_H-M   'P 1'
#
loop_
_entity.id
_entity.type
_entity.pdbx_description
1 polymer ?
#
loop_
_entity_poly.entity_id
_entity_poly.type
_entity_poly.pdbx_seq_one_letter_code
_entity_poly.pdbx_strand_id
1 'polypeptide(L)'
;AAGHTPEECLNFFLGKKILHFARPTMSKKGIMIMNGMEERLAEFLHVKTFEELKIPLVITASDINGAVPVHFEKGELLPCIIASCSIPVVFTPREIDHVDYVDGGVFMNLPVRPIRKRCEKIIAVEINSIDTSEKITNMIGMAIRSFHLGLDRNTDIDRNMCDVFISPQNMTKYSMFDLEHIREIYEEGYLTAKRILKNSILQTRHQVLA
;
A
#
# COMPACT_ATOMS: atom_id res chain seq x y z
N ALA A 1 5.52 9.64 -7.24
CA ALA A 1 5.76 10.98 -6.67
C ALA A 1 7.23 11.41 -6.87
N ALA A 2 8.22 10.57 -6.60
CA ALA A 2 9.65 10.86 -6.84
C ALA A 2 10.04 10.99 -8.32
N GLY A 3 9.22 10.49 -9.24
CA GLY A 3 9.41 10.64 -10.69
C GLY A 3 9.87 9.38 -11.40
N HIS A 4 9.89 8.24 -10.72
CA HIS A 4 10.15 6.94 -11.35
C HIS A 4 9.00 6.49 -12.25
N THR A 5 9.34 5.78 -13.31
CA THR A 5 8.36 5.11 -14.16
C THR A 5 7.82 3.84 -13.52
N PRO A 6 6.65 3.34 -13.95
CA PRO A 6 6.12 2.07 -13.47
C PRO A 6 7.07 0.89 -13.71
N GLU A 7 7.82 0.89 -14.83
CA GLU A 7 8.81 -0.14 -15.16
C GLU A 7 10.02 -0.09 -14.23
N GLU A 8 10.49 1.09 -13.83
CA GLU A 8 11.55 1.23 -12.83
C GLU A 8 11.08 0.68 -11.47
N CYS A 9 9.84 0.98 -11.08
CA CYS A 9 9.24 0.43 -9.86
C CYS A 9 9.12 -1.11 -9.93
N LEU A 10 8.72 -1.67 -11.07
CA LEU A 10 8.71 -3.12 -11.28
C LEU A 10 10.11 -3.72 -11.14
N ASN A 11 11.12 -3.11 -11.77
CA ASN A 11 12.49 -3.58 -11.75
C ASN A 11 13.12 -3.53 -10.33
N PHE A 12 12.64 -2.64 -9.47
CA PHE A 12 13.06 -2.60 -8.07
C PHE A 12 12.79 -3.91 -7.33
N PHE A 13 11.69 -4.62 -7.68
CA PHE A 13 11.29 -5.88 -7.07
C PHE A 13 11.72 -7.12 -7.86
N LEU A 14 11.94 -7.02 -9.17
CA LEU A 14 12.25 -8.17 -10.03
C LEU A 14 13.47 -8.95 -9.55
N GLY A 15 13.32 -10.29 -9.50
CA GLY A 15 14.38 -11.21 -9.07
C GLY A 15 14.76 -11.11 -7.59
N LYS A 16 13.96 -10.41 -6.78
CA LYS A 16 14.18 -10.31 -5.34
C LYS A 16 13.30 -11.32 -4.58
N LYS A 17 13.72 -11.59 -3.34
CA LYS A 17 12.96 -12.36 -2.36
C LYS A 17 12.69 -11.48 -1.15
N ILE A 18 11.69 -11.81 -0.34
CA ILE A 18 11.34 -11.04 0.86
C ILE A 18 12.56 -10.81 1.79
N LEU A 19 13.46 -11.78 1.88
CA LEU A 19 14.69 -11.68 2.69
C LEU A 19 15.70 -10.62 2.19
N HIS A 20 15.54 -10.09 0.97
CA HIS A 20 16.33 -8.94 0.52
C HIS A 20 15.80 -7.62 1.10
N PHE A 21 14.56 -7.60 1.55
CA PHE A 21 13.86 -6.43 2.05
C PHE A 21 13.70 -6.45 3.57
N ALA A 22 13.57 -7.64 4.16
CA ALA A 22 13.35 -7.80 5.58
C ALA A 22 14.14 -8.99 6.13
N ARG A 23 14.57 -8.89 7.39
CA ARG A 23 15.34 -9.94 8.09
C ARG A 23 14.64 -10.35 9.38
N PRO A 24 14.73 -11.61 9.79
CA PRO A 24 14.25 -12.05 11.10
C PRO A 24 14.86 -11.23 12.23
N THR A 25 14.09 -10.95 13.26
CA THR A 25 14.53 -10.21 14.43
C THR A 25 14.13 -10.89 15.74
N MET A 26 14.84 -10.58 16.81
CA MET A 26 14.51 -11.00 18.18
C MET A 26 13.55 -10.02 18.89
N SER A 27 12.99 -9.05 18.18
CA SER A 27 12.03 -8.10 18.71
C SER A 27 10.77 -8.80 19.20
N LYS A 28 10.21 -8.32 20.34
CA LYS A 28 8.89 -8.78 20.83
C LYS A 28 7.72 -8.13 20.08
N LYS A 29 7.98 -7.10 19.24
CA LYS A 29 6.97 -6.30 18.56
C LYS A 29 6.73 -6.74 17.10
N GLY A 30 7.51 -7.71 16.57
CA GLY A 30 7.37 -8.22 15.20
C GLY A 30 8.40 -9.30 14.90
N ILE A 31 8.15 -10.11 13.87
CA ILE A 31 8.99 -11.25 13.49
C ILE A 31 10.16 -10.84 12.62
N MET A 32 9.98 -9.80 11.81
CA MET A 32 10.95 -9.29 10.84
C MET A 32 11.15 -7.78 10.99
N ILE A 33 12.32 -7.29 10.57
CA ILE A 33 12.65 -5.86 10.49
C ILE A 33 12.97 -5.50 9.03
N MET A 34 12.48 -4.34 8.56
CA MET A 34 12.56 -3.92 7.15
C MET A 34 13.80 -3.09 6.81
N ASN A 35 14.95 -3.34 7.45
CA ASN A 35 16.18 -2.60 7.16
C ASN A 35 16.63 -2.71 5.70
N GLY A 36 16.49 -3.89 5.10
CA GLY A 36 16.85 -4.08 3.69
C GLY A 36 15.94 -3.32 2.72
N MET A 37 14.67 -3.11 3.07
CA MET A 37 13.75 -2.25 2.31
C MET A 37 14.19 -0.79 2.44
N GLU A 38 14.50 -0.35 3.66
CA GLU A 38 14.93 1.02 3.95
C GLU A 38 16.20 1.39 3.18
N GLU A 39 17.23 0.55 3.24
CA GLU A 39 18.50 0.76 2.52
C GLU A 39 18.25 0.88 1.00
N ARG A 40 17.49 -0.04 0.42
CA ARG A 40 17.20 -0.06 -1.03
C ARG A 40 16.32 1.10 -1.48
N LEU A 41 15.34 1.50 -0.68
CA LEU A 41 14.51 2.66 -0.99
C LEU A 41 15.30 3.96 -0.90
N ALA A 42 16.23 4.07 0.06
CA ALA A 42 17.12 5.23 0.15
C ALA A 42 17.95 5.43 -1.13
N GLU A 43 18.46 4.32 -1.70
CA GLU A 43 19.20 4.36 -2.97
C GLU A 43 18.28 4.62 -4.18
N PHE A 44 17.07 4.05 -4.18
CA PHE A 44 16.14 4.12 -5.32
C PHE A 44 15.47 5.49 -5.45
N LEU A 45 15.01 6.07 -4.34
CA LEU A 45 14.16 7.27 -4.38
C LEU A 45 14.89 8.55 -4.81
N HIS A 46 16.19 8.70 -4.52
CA HIS A 46 17.01 9.90 -4.79
C HIS A 46 16.48 11.21 -4.18
N VAL A 47 15.45 11.12 -3.35
CA VAL A 47 14.82 12.23 -2.57
C VAL A 47 14.69 11.80 -1.11
N LYS A 48 14.79 12.75 -0.18
CA LYS A 48 14.79 12.47 1.26
C LYS A 48 13.52 12.95 1.96
N THR A 49 12.90 13.98 1.43
CA THR A 49 11.76 14.64 2.07
C THR A 49 10.54 14.70 1.15
N PHE A 50 9.37 14.92 1.73
CA PHE A 50 8.13 15.12 0.98
C PHE A 50 8.21 16.36 0.08
N GLU A 51 8.93 17.40 0.51
CA GLU A 51 9.08 18.68 -0.19
C GLU A 51 9.89 18.55 -1.48
N GLU A 52 10.74 17.52 -1.60
CA GLU A 52 11.53 17.24 -2.80
C GLU A 52 10.75 16.44 -3.87
N LEU A 53 9.55 15.96 -3.52
CA LEU A 53 8.73 15.16 -4.43
C LEU A 53 8.16 16.01 -5.58
N LYS A 54 8.13 15.44 -6.79
CA LYS A 54 7.55 16.08 -7.98
C LYS A 54 6.01 16.18 -7.93
N ILE A 55 5.38 15.27 -7.21
CA ILE A 55 3.92 15.20 -7.03
C ILE A 55 3.65 15.16 -5.53
N PRO A 56 2.74 16.01 -5.00
CA PRO A 56 2.34 15.95 -3.60
C PRO A 56 1.92 14.55 -3.18
N LEU A 57 2.37 14.11 -2.03
CA LEU A 57 2.11 12.77 -1.50
C LEU A 57 1.59 12.85 -0.07
N VAL A 58 0.60 12.03 0.23
CA VAL A 58 0.14 11.75 1.60
C VAL A 58 0.42 10.29 1.90
N ILE A 59 1.15 10.01 2.96
CA ILE A 59 1.39 8.64 3.44
C ILE A 59 0.57 8.44 4.70
N THR A 60 -0.26 7.40 4.70
CA THR A 60 -1.05 7.03 5.87
C THR A 60 -0.37 5.90 6.63
N ALA A 61 -0.20 6.09 7.94
CA ALA A 61 0.20 5.06 8.89
C ALA A 61 -0.76 5.04 10.09
N SER A 62 -0.60 4.08 10.96
CA SER A 62 -1.42 3.92 12.17
C SER A 62 -0.55 4.07 13.41
N ASP A 63 -0.83 5.06 14.25
CA ASP A 63 -0.29 5.10 15.61
C ASP A 63 -0.94 3.98 16.40
N ILE A 64 -0.16 2.92 16.70
CA ILE A 64 -0.73 1.71 17.33
C ILE A 64 -1.06 1.91 18.78
N ASN A 65 -0.36 2.80 19.48
CA ASN A 65 -0.58 3.10 20.90
C ASN A 65 -1.66 4.19 21.08
N GLY A 66 -1.66 5.21 20.22
CA GLY A 66 -2.68 6.26 20.22
C GLY A 66 -4.00 5.82 19.60
N ALA A 67 -4.05 4.67 18.92
CA ALA A 67 -5.22 4.11 18.24
C ALA A 67 -5.87 5.09 17.24
N VAL A 68 -5.04 5.79 16.43
CA VAL A 68 -5.49 6.77 15.44
C VAL A 68 -4.74 6.64 14.12
N PRO A 69 -5.38 6.94 12.97
CA PRO A 69 -4.68 7.09 11.70
C PRO A 69 -3.87 8.39 11.69
N VAL A 70 -2.69 8.36 11.09
CA VAL A 70 -1.82 9.52 10.93
C VAL A 70 -1.47 9.69 9.45
N HIS A 71 -1.47 10.93 8.98
CA HIS A 71 -1.22 11.30 7.59
C HIS A 71 0.02 12.19 7.49
N PHE A 72 1.09 11.65 6.95
CA PHE A 72 2.34 12.36 6.77
C PHE A 72 2.36 13.06 5.40
N GLU A 73 2.74 14.34 5.38
CA GLU A 73 2.77 15.16 4.15
C GLU A 73 4.05 16.02 4.06
N LYS A 74 4.91 15.96 5.06
CA LYS A 74 6.12 16.80 5.18
C LYS A 74 7.21 16.11 5.99
N GLY A 75 8.44 16.61 5.83
CA GLY A 75 9.61 16.10 6.55
C GLY A 75 10.21 14.85 5.90
N GLU A 76 10.83 13.99 6.67
CA GLU A 76 11.51 12.80 6.17
C GLU A 76 10.55 11.78 5.55
N LEU A 77 10.81 11.41 4.30
CA LEU A 77 9.94 10.54 3.52
C LEU A 77 10.09 9.06 3.89
N LEU A 78 11.32 8.59 4.01
CA LEU A 78 11.62 7.16 4.12
C LEU A 78 11.08 6.51 5.41
N PRO A 79 11.21 7.12 6.61
CA PRO A 79 10.59 6.58 7.82
C PRO A 79 9.08 6.40 7.69
N CYS A 80 8.40 7.35 7.02
CA CYS A 80 6.95 7.30 6.80
C CYS A 80 6.54 6.18 5.84
N ILE A 81 7.33 5.91 4.78
CA ILE A 81 7.10 4.77 3.88
C ILE A 81 7.22 3.46 4.65
N ILE A 82 8.28 3.30 5.43
CA ILE A 82 8.48 2.08 6.22
C ILE A 82 7.36 1.90 7.25
N ALA A 83 6.93 2.95 7.93
CA ALA A 83 5.80 2.92 8.85
C ALA A 83 4.52 2.42 8.15
N SER A 84 4.21 2.99 6.98
CA SER A 84 3.02 2.65 6.19
C SER A 84 3.01 1.20 5.66
N CYS A 85 4.17 0.54 5.61
CA CYS A 85 4.33 -0.85 5.16
C CYS A 85 4.56 -1.82 6.33
N SER A 86 4.58 -1.36 7.58
CA SER A 86 4.87 -2.18 8.76
C SER A 86 3.64 -2.97 9.22
N ILE A 87 3.33 -4.05 8.49
CA ILE A 87 2.19 -4.95 8.80
C ILE A 87 2.37 -5.53 10.21
N PRO A 88 1.37 -5.33 11.11
CA PRO A 88 1.44 -5.85 12.48
C PRO A 88 1.73 -7.35 12.54
N VAL A 89 2.46 -7.78 13.55
CA VAL A 89 2.94 -9.16 13.78
C VAL A 89 4.06 -9.56 12.82
N VAL A 90 3.95 -9.26 11.51
CA VAL A 90 4.98 -9.60 10.51
C VAL A 90 6.19 -8.71 10.68
N PHE A 91 5.98 -7.39 10.64
CA PHE A 91 7.07 -6.43 10.76
C PHE A 91 7.05 -5.72 12.12
N THR A 92 8.24 -5.32 12.56
CA THR A 92 8.34 -4.43 13.72
C THR A 92 7.74 -3.08 13.39
N PRO A 93 7.01 -2.43 14.31
CA PRO A 93 6.60 -1.04 14.15
C PRO A 93 7.79 -0.13 13.85
N ARG A 94 7.56 0.91 13.07
CA ARG A 94 8.54 1.97 12.86
C ARG A 94 8.33 3.07 13.90
N GLU A 95 9.35 3.35 14.68
CA GLU A 95 9.33 4.49 15.60
C GLU A 95 9.69 5.78 14.85
N ILE A 96 8.85 6.81 14.99
CA ILE A 96 9.08 8.18 14.52
C ILE A 96 8.67 9.10 15.68
N ASP A 97 9.59 9.97 16.13
CA ASP A 97 9.36 10.92 17.23
C ASP A 97 8.77 10.26 18.50
N HIS A 98 9.33 9.11 18.89
CA HIS A 98 8.91 8.29 20.04
C HIS A 98 7.50 7.70 19.96
N VAL A 99 6.89 7.66 18.78
CA VAL A 99 5.62 7.02 18.50
C VAL A 99 5.83 5.78 17.62
N ASP A 100 5.25 4.64 18.00
CA ASP A 100 5.28 3.40 17.22
C ASP A 100 4.20 3.43 16.14
N TYR A 101 4.59 3.41 14.88
CA TYR A 101 3.70 3.34 13.72
C TYR A 101 3.70 1.98 13.07
N VAL A 102 2.53 1.56 12.63
CA VAL A 102 2.31 0.36 11.83
C VAL A 102 1.56 0.70 10.54
N ASP A 103 1.34 -0.30 9.69
CA ASP A 103 0.64 -0.18 8.42
C ASP A 103 -0.65 0.65 8.52
N GLY A 104 -0.81 1.58 7.58
CA GLY A 104 -1.97 2.48 7.54
C GLY A 104 -3.30 1.76 7.36
N GLY A 105 -3.27 0.57 6.76
CA GLY A 105 -4.44 -0.28 6.57
C GLY A 105 -5.15 -0.65 7.87
N VAL A 106 -4.47 -0.66 9.03
CA VAL A 106 -5.11 -0.92 10.33
C VAL A 106 -6.35 -0.04 10.55
N PHE A 107 -6.25 1.25 10.21
CA PHE A 107 -7.37 2.20 10.36
C PHE A 107 -7.95 2.68 9.03
N MET A 108 -7.15 2.71 7.96
CA MET A 108 -7.56 3.28 6.68
C MET A 108 -6.80 2.64 5.51
N ASN A 109 -7.33 1.50 5.04
CA ASN A 109 -6.71 0.73 3.95
C ASN A 109 -6.75 1.46 2.59
N LEU A 110 -7.81 2.22 2.32
CA LEU A 110 -7.98 3.02 1.11
C LEU A 110 -8.09 4.50 1.49
N PRO A 111 -7.00 5.26 1.67
CA PRO A 111 -7.01 6.59 2.29
C PRO A 111 -7.50 7.69 1.33
N VAL A 112 -8.78 7.66 0.95
CA VAL A 112 -9.44 8.67 0.12
C VAL A 112 -9.80 9.92 0.93
N ARG A 113 -10.31 9.75 2.15
CA ARG A 113 -10.76 10.86 3.02
C ARG A 113 -9.73 11.97 3.22
N PRO A 114 -8.43 11.70 3.46
CA PRO A 114 -7.43 12.75 3.66
C PRO A 114 -7.25 13.68 2.48
N ILE A 115 -7.51 13.21 1.25
CA ILE A 115 -7.28 13.96 0.03
C ILE A 115 -8.58 14.40 -0.67
N ARG A 116 -9.77 13.91 -0.26
CA ARG A 116 -11.04 14.16 -0.98
C ARG A 116 -11.33 15.63 -1.22
N LYS A 117 -11.10 16.49 -0.23
CA LYS A 117 -11.39 17.93 -0.36
C LYS A 117 -10.34 18.70 -1.19
N ARG A 118 -9.22 18.07 -1.49
CA ARG A 118 -8.09 18.70 -2.22
C ARG A 118 -8.01 18.24 -3.68
N CYS A 119 -8.80 17.24 -4.06
CA CYS A 119 -8.79 16.66 -5.39
C CYS A 119 -10.17 16.80 -6.04
N GLU A 120 -10.21 17.26 -7.29
CA GLU A 120 -11.43 17.30 -8.09
C GLU A 120 -11.93 15.88 -8.39
N LYS A 121 -10.99 14.99 -8.80
CA LYS A 121 -11.25 13.58 -9.09
C LYS A 121 -10.27 12.68 -8.35
N ILE A 122 -10.75 11.54 -7.89
CA ILE A 122 -9.96 10.53 -7.20
C ILE A 122 -10.10 9.19 -7.92
N ILE A 123 -8.96 8.62 -8.28
CA ILE A 123 -8.83 7.24 -8.72
C ILE A 123 -8.29 6.45 -7.53
N ALA A 124 -9.07 5.49 -7.06
CA ALA A 124 -8.67 4.61 -5.98
C ALA A 124 -8.29 3.23 -6.54
N VAL A 125 -7.22 2.65 -6.01
CA VAL A 125 -6.73 1.32 -6.39
C VAL A 125 -6.69 0.44 -5.16
N GLU A 126 -7.40 -0.68 -5.19
CA GLU A 126 -7.39 -1.69 -4.15
C GLU A 126 -6.91 -3.02 -4.73
N ILE A 127 -5.88 -3.59 -4.13
CA ILE A 127 -5.30 -4.86 -4.57
C ILE A 127 -5.47 -6.00 -3.55
N ASN A 128 -6.05 -5.71 -2.38
CA ASN A 128 -6.25 -6.68 -1.31
C ASN A 128 -7.47 -7.55 -1.64
N SER A 129 -7.21 -8.75 -2.13
CA SER A 129 -8.22 -9.79 -2.28
C SER A 129 -7.93 -10.93 -1.32
N ILE A 130 -8.97 -11.40 -0.60
CA ILE A 130 -8.83 -12.48 0.36
C ILE A 130 -9.13 -13.79 -0.35
N ASP A 131 -8.15 -14.69 -0.42
CA ASP A 131 -8.41 -16.08 -0.84
C ASP A 131 -9.12 -16.83 0.30
N THR A 132 -10.42 -17.06 0.11
CA THR A 132 -11.24 -17.80 1.06
C THR A 132 -11.07 -19.32 0.98
N SER A 133 -10.39 -19.83 -0.03
CA SER A 133 -10.11 -21.27 -0.19
C SER A 133 -8.91 -21.73 0.64
N GLU A 134 -8.01 -20.83 1.01
CA GLU A 134 -6.83 -21.14 1.79
C GLU A 134 -7.17 -21.44 3.26
N LYS A 135 -6.80 -22.64 3.74
CA LYS A 135 -6.92 -23.00 5.15
C LYS A 135 -5.75 -22.48 5.95
N ILE A 136 -6.05 -21.75 7.00
CA ILE A 136 -5.04 -21.21 7.91
C ILE A 136 -4.66 -22.31 8.92
N THR A 137 -3.36 -22.61 8.99
CA THR A 137 -2.84 -23.73 9.80
C THR A 137 -1.95 -23.29 10.96
N ASN A 138 -1.63 -22.00 11.08
CA ASN A 138 -0.74 -21.50 12.12
C ASN A 138 -1.19 -20.13 12.63
N MET A 139 -0.64 -19.76 13.81
CA MET A 139 -1.02 -18.56 14.54
C MET A 139 -0.69 -17.26 13.78
N ILE A 140 0.41 -17.24 13.03
CA ILE A 140 0.82 -16.08 12.24
C ILE A 140 -0.16 -15.87 11.07
N GLY A 141 -0.49 -16.95 10.36
CA GLY A 141 -1.52 -16.91 9.31
C GLY A 141 -2.88 -16.45 9.84
N MET A 142 -3.25 -16.87 11.07
CA MET A 142 -4.48 -16.41 11.72
C MET A 142 -4.44 -14.89 11.97
N ALA A 143 -3.32 -14.37 12.49
CA ALA A 143 -3.15 -12.94 12.73
C ALA A 143 -3.20 -12.12 11.43
N ILE A 144 -2.49 -12.57 10.39
CA ILE A 144 -2.50 -11.94 9.05
C ILE A 144 -3.92 -11.96 8.46
N ARG A 145 -4.62 -13.09 8.51
CA ARG A 145 -6.00 -13.20 8.02
C ARG A 145 -6.95 -12.28 8.79
N SER A 146 -6.82 -12.20 10.12
CA SER A 146 -7.64 -11.31 10.95
C SER A 146 -7.39 -9.84 10.60
N PHE A 147 -6.14 -9.47 10.35
CA PHE A 147 -5.78 -8.15 9.86
C PHE A 147 -6.45 -7.86 8.51
N HIS A 148 -6.33 -8.75 7.51
CA HIS A 148 -6.96 -8.60 6.20
C HIS A 148 -8.48 -8.44 6.27
N LEU A 149 -9.16 -9.25 7.10
CA LEU A 149 -10.61 -9.14 7.27
C LEU A 149 -11.00 -7.79 7.89
N GLY A 150 -10.14 -7.20 8.72
CA GLY A 150 -10.31 -5.85 9.25
C GLY A 150 -10.18 -4.77 8.18
N LEU A 151 -9.22 -4.92 7.24
CA LEU A 151 -9.00 -3.98 6.14
C LEU A 151 -10.25 -3.82 5.26
N ASP A 152 -10.87 -4.92 4.88
CA ASP A 152 -11.99 -4.96 3.93
C ASP A 152 -13.18 -4.11 4.43
N ARG A 153 -13.50 -4.22 5.72
CA ARG A 153 -14.59 -3.44 6.36
C ARG A 153 -14.33 -1.93 6.41
N ASN A 154 -13.09 -1.51 6.48
CA ASN A 154 -12.72 -0.09 6.56
C ASN A 154 -12.70 0.58 5.19
N THR A 155 -12.69 -0.19 4.11
CA THR A 155 -12.55 0.31 2.74
C THR A 155 -13.84 0.86 2.16
N ASP A 156 -15.02 0.34 2.55
CA ASP A 156 -16.31 0.67 1.93
C ASP A 156 -16.64 2.16 1.99
N ILE A 157 -16.32 2.84 3.08
CA ILE A 157 -16.58 4.29 3.23
C ILE A 157 -15.75 5.07 2.21
N ASP A 158 -14.47 4.77 2.10
CA ASP A 158 -13.54 5.45 1.22
C ASP A 158 -13.80 5.10 -0.26
N ARG A 159 -14.20 3.86 -0.55
CA ARG A 159 -14.60 3.41 -1.90
C ARG A 159 -15.75 4.25 -2.46
N ASN A 160 -16.76 4.57 -1.64
CA ASN A 160 -17.91 5.39 -2.04
C ASN A 160 -17.55 6.87 -2.26
N MET A 161 -16.35 7.29 -1.87
CA MET A 161 -15.87 8.67 -2.02
C MET A 161 -14.94 8.87 -3.21
N CYS A 162 -14.56 7.81 -3.93
CA CYS A 162 -13.73 7.93 -5.14
C CYS A 162 -14.60 8.03 -6.40
N ASP A 163 -14.04 8.63 -7.45
CA ASP A 163 -14.72 8.79 -8.75
C ASP A 163 -14.49 7.58 -9.65
N VAL A 164 -13.33 6.93 -9.53
CA VAL A 164 -12.97 5.70 -10.24
C VAL A 164 -12.37 4.72 -9.26
N PHE A 165 -12.91 3.51 -9.22
CA PHE A 165 -12.41 2.43 -8.38
C PHE A 165 -11.82 1.30 -9.24
N ILE A 166 -10.57 0.94 -8.98
CA ILE A 166 -9.83 -0.09 -9.68
C ILE A 166 -9.51 -1.22 -8.70
N SER A 167 -10.05 -2.40 -8.95
CA SER A 167 -9.76 -3.61 -8.16
C SER A 167 -9.56 -4.80 -9.12
N PRO A 168 -8.31 -5.27 -9.32
CA PRO A 168 -8.05 -6.44 -10.13
C PRO A 168 -8.57 -7.69 -9.45
N GLN A 169 -9.41 -8.48 -10.16
CA GLN A 169 -10.12 -9.62 -9.57
C GLN A 169 -9.23 -10.86 -9.41
N ASN A 170 -8.17 -10.99 -10.20
CA ASN A 170 -7.33 -12.18 -10.22
C ASN A 170 -6.19 -12.16 -9.19
N MET A 171 -6.21 -11.21 -8.24
CA MET A 171 -5.14 -11.06 -7.25
C MET A 171 -5.17 -12.16 -6.17
N THR A 172 -6.31 -12.84 -5.96
CA THR A 172 -6.45 -13.93 -4.97
C THR A 172 -5.50 -15.11 -5.20
N LYS A 173 -5.03 -15.31 -6.43
CA LYS A 173 -4.08 -16.40 -6.76
C LYS A 173 -2.63 -16.11 -6.31
N TYR A 174 -2.34 -14.89 -5.90
CA TYR A 174 -1.01 -14.48 -5.45
C TYR A 174 -1.01 -14.27 -3.93
N SER A 175 0.04 -14.73 -3.26
CA SER A 175 0.21 -14.42 -1.84
C SER A 175 0.64 -12.96 -1.64
N MET A 176 0.43 -12.42 -0.45
CA MET A 176 0.79 -11.04 -0.10
C MET A 176 2.27 -10.71 -0.38
N PHE A 177 3.16 -11.67 -0.24
CA PHE A 177 4.61 -11.50 -0.43
C PHE A 177 5.12 -12.24 -1.67
N ASP A 178 4.27 -12.45 -2.67
CA ASP A 178 4.62 -13.12 -3.92
C ASP A 178 5.45 -12.16 -4.80
N LEU A 179 6.76 -12.29 -4.72
CA LEU A 179 7.71 -11.57 -5.57
C LEU A 179 8.17 -12.40 -6.78
N GLU A 180 7.80 -13.69 -6.85
CA GLU A 180 8.14 -14.54 -7.98
C GLU A 180 7.28 -14.21 -9.21
N HIS A 181 5.98 -13.92 -8.99
CA HIS A 181 5.03 -13.56 -10.04
C HIS A 181 4.84 -12.04 -10.19
N ILE A 182 5.78 -11.24 -9.73
CA ILE A 182 5.63 -9.76 -9.70
C ILE A 182 5.33 -9.14 -11.06
N ARG A 183 5.84 -9.74 -12.16
CA ARG A 183 5.54 -9.29 -13.53
C ARG A 183 4.09 -9.55 -13.91
N GLU A 184 3.56 -10.73 -13.59
CA GLU A 184 2.15 -11.07 -13.85
C GLU A 184 1.21 -10.18 -13.04
N ILE A 185 1.56 -9.93 -11.77
CA ILE A 185 0.84 -9.00 -10.87
C ILE A 185 0.79 -7.59 -11.48
N TYR A 186 1.92 -7.10 -11.97
CA TYR A 186 2.02 -5.81 -12.64
C TYR A 186 1.14 -5.74 -13.89
N GLU A 187 1.19 -6.75 -14.76
CA GLU A 187 0.40 -6.81 -16.00
C GLU A 187 -1.10 -6.87 -15.71
N GLU A 188 -1.54 -7.68 -14.73
CA GLU A 188 -2.94 -7.76 -14.31
C GLU A 188 -3.45 -6.39 -13.82
N GLY A 189 -2.68 -5.71 -12.98
CA GLY A 189 -2.99 -4.36 -12.52
C GLY A 189 -3.09 -3.36 -13.67
N TYR A 190 -2.12 -3.36 -14.58
CA TYR A 190 -2.07 -2.48 -15.74
C TYR A 190 -3.26 -2.68 -16.68
N LEU A 191 -3.56 -3.93 -17.05
CA LEU A 191 -4.67 -4.25 -17.96
C LEU A 191 -6.03 -3.90 -17.35
N THR A 192 -6.22 -4.18 -16.06
CA THR A 192 -7.43 -3.81 -15.34
C THR A 192 -7.62 -2.30 -15.29
N ALA A 193 -6.59 -1.55 -14.92
CA ALA A 193 -6.62 -0.09 -14.88
C ALA A 193 -6.95 0.49 -16.26
N LYS A 194 -6.25 0.03 -17.31
CA LYS A 194 -6.46 0.46 -18.69
C LYS A 194 -7.91 0.24 -19.15
N ARG A 195 -8.50 -0.91 -18.85
CA ARG A 195 -9.90 -1.23 -19.19
C ARG A 195 -10.88 -0.31 -18.48
N ILE A 196 -10.73 -0.12 -17.17
CA ILE A 196 -11.64 0.69 -16.35
C ILE A 196 -11.56 2.16 -16.76
N LEU A 197 -10.36 2.71 -16.90
CA LEU A 197 -10.16 4.11 -17.28
C LEU A 197 -10.69 4.41 -18.69
N LYS A 198 -10.50 3.50 -19.66
CA LYS A 198 -11.09 3.66 -20.99
C LYS A 198 -12.61 3.77 -20.95
N ASN A 199 -13.27 2.93 -20.16
CA ASN A 199 -14.73 2.94 -20.01
C ASN A 199 -15.22 4.22 -19.30
N SER A 200 -14.53 4.67 -18.27
CA SER A 200 -14.85 5.90 -17.55
C SER A 200 -14.77 7.15 -18.46
N ILE A 201 -13.73 7.24 -19.28
CA ILE A 201 -13.56 8.34 -20.24
C ILE A 201 -14.69 8.34 -21.29
N LEU A 202 -15.12 7.18 -21.77
CA LEU A 202 -16.21 7.05 -22.75
C LEU A 202 -17.54 7.49 -22.15
N GLN A 203 -17.84 7.14 -20.89
CA GLN A 203 -19.06 7.57 -20.20
C GLN A 203 -19.09 9.08 -20.01
N THR A 204 -18.00 9.72 -19.64
CA THR A 204 -17.92 11.17 -19.50
C THR A 204 -18.17 11.90 -20.81
N ARG A 205 -17.68 11.37 -21.95
CA ARG A 205 -17.92 11.96 -23.29
C ARG A 205 -19.40 11.87 -23.70
N HIS A 206 -20.12 10.82 -23.35
CA HIS A 206 -21.55 10.70 -23.66
C HIS A 206 -22.42 11.65 -22.83
N GLN A 207 -22.02 11.98 -21.60
CA GLN A 207 -22.74 12.94 -20.75
C GLN A 207 -22.54 14.41 -21.18
N VAL A 208 -21.47 14.73 -21.88
CA VAL A 208 -21.18 16.09 -22.39
C VAL A 208 -21.85 16.35 -23.74
N LEU A 209 -22.29 15.31 -24.45
CA LEU A 209 -22.95 15.39 -25.77
C LEU A 209 -24.46 15.19 -25.72
N ALA A 210 -25.04 14.99 -24.56
CA ALA A 210 -26.48 14.88 -24.29
C ALA A 210 -26.99 16.14 -23.60
#